data_ff6d1dd3cb3ae1b47d2ecb324786346f
#
_entry.id   ff6d1dd3cb3ae1b47d2ecb324786346f
#
_cell.length_a   1.000
_cell.length_b   1.000
_cell.length_c   1.000
_cell.angle_alpha   90.00
_cell.angle_beta   90.00
_cell.angle_gamma   90.00
#
_symmetry.space_group_name_H-M   'P 1'
#
loop_
_entity.id
_entity.type
_entity.pdbx_description
1 polymer ?
#
loop_
_entity_poly.entity_id
_entity_poly.type
_entity_poly.pdbx_seq_one_letter_code
_entity_poly.pdbx_strand_id
1 'polypeptide(L)'
;VTANPPRRIRLFIGIALLGLAGCAEPETPAPSTTTIHPFPTSEATNATTVFLTESIITTRIQSGRIISYSDQDSAWAYGLHVDFYDRLGKHTSTLKADSALIRERARLLEGFGNVRIETDDRRTLESSHLAWDDVGRLITTDSLVTITREQDVMRGYGFSSDPELTRIRLRRQVSGRITDTEVIEDSL
;
A
#
# COMPACT_ATOMS: atom_id res chain seq x y z
N VAL A 1 -76.94 -63.16 -18.71
CA VAL A 1 -76.80 -64.57 -18.94
C VAL A 1 -75.38 -65.00 -18.91
N THR A 2 -75.05 -65.73 -17.82
CA THR A 2 -74.06 -66.81 -17.74
C THR A 2 -72.66 -66.62 -18.28
N ALA A 3 -71.65 -67.02 -17.69
CA ALA A 3 -71.30 -67.96 -16.64
C ALA A 3 -69.78 -67.82 -16.30
N ASN A 4 -69.44 -68.10 -15.06
CA ASN A 4 -68.15 -68.48 -14.57
C ASN A 4 -67.83 -69.96 -14.99
N PRO A 5 -66.69 -70.58 -14.80
CA PRO A 5 -65.43 -70.43 -14.07
C PRO A 5 -64.22 -71.10 -14.78
N PRO A 6 -63.20 -71.76 -14.12
CA PRO A 6 -62.37 -71.48 -12.94
C PRO A 6 -60.86 -71.71 -13.18
N ARG A 7 -60.08 -71.26 -12.15
CA ARG A 7 -58.96 -71.96 -11.51
C ARG A 7 -57.84 -72.55 -12.36
N ARG A 8 -56.64 -72.09 -12.07
CA ARG A 8 -55.49 -72.99 -11.65
C ARG A 8 -54.32 -72.18 -11.05
N ILE A 9 -54.06 -72.54 -9.84
CA ILE A 9 -52.84 -72.32 -9.03
C ILE A 9 -51.61 -72.85 -9.79
N ARG A 10 -50.54 -72.08 -9.95
CA ARG A 10 -49.19 -72.62 -10.05
C ARG A 10 -48.27 -71.75 -9.26
N LEU A 11 -47.80 -72.29 -8.19
CA LEU A 11 -46.69 -71.94 -7.31
C LEU A 11 -45.42 -72.04 -8.12
N PHE A 12 -44.67 -70.94 -8.25
CA PHE A 12 -43.27 -71.00 -8.57
C PHE A 12 -42.43 -70.12 -7.60
N ILE A 13 -41.67 -70.84 -6.81
CA ILE A 13 -40.57 -70.34 -6.00
C ILE A 13 -39.51 -69.83 -6.96
N GLY A 14 -39.03 -68.63 -6.75
CA GLY A 14 -37.95 -68.04 -7.54
C GLY A 14 -37.27 -66.91 -6.76
N ILE A 15 -36.33 -67.30 -5.95
CA ILE A 15 -35.07 -66.66 -5.58
C ILE A 15 -35.06 -65.14 -5.51
N ALA A 16 -35.03 -64.64 -4.29
CA ALA A 16 -34.66 -63.28 -3.91
C ALA A 16 -33.17 -63.01 -4.25
N LEU A 17 -32.89 -62.20 -5.24
CA LEU A 17 -31.57 -61.61 -5.44
C LEU A 17 -31.59 -60.20 -4.80
N LEU A 18 -31.00 -60.11 -3.58
CA LEU A 18 -30.70 -58.83 -2.95
C LEU A 18 -29.62 -58.11 -3.78
N GLY A 19 -30.01 -57.14 -4.59
CA GLY A 19 -29.12 -56.16 -5.18
C GLY A 19 -28.80 -55.10 -4.12
N LEU A 20 -27.60 -55.12 -3.55
CA LEU A 20 -27.02 -54.03 -2.79
C LEU A 20 -26.79 -52.85 -3.78
N ALA A 21 -27.74 -51.95 -3.87
CA ALA A 21 -27.54 -50.64 -4.49
C ALA A 21 -26.64 -49.83 -3.52
N GLY A 22 -25.34 -49.83 -3.74
CA GLY A 22 -24.43 -48.88 -3.10
C GLY A 22 -24.75 -47.48 -3.61
N CYS A 23 -25.32 -46.64 -2.74
CA CYS A 23 -25.31 -45.21 -2.95
C CYS A 23 -23.85 -44.71 -2.92
N ALA A 24 -23.25 -44.50 -4.08
CA ALA A 24 -22.09 -43.64 -4.18
C ALA A 24 -22.57 -42.19 -3.94
N GLU A 25 -22.28 -41.64 -2.78
CA GLU A 25 -22.39 -40.19 -2.56
C GLU A 25 -21.55 -39.50 -3.63
N PRO A 26 -22.11 -38.52 -4.38
CA PRO A 26 -21.27 -37.69 -5.24
C PRO A 26 -20.32 -36.93 -4.34
N GLU A 27 -19.01 -37.21 -4.45
CA GLU A 27 -17.99 -36.38 -3.85
C GLU A 27 -18.21 -34.94 -4.36
N THR A 28 -18.69 -34.10 -3.46
CA THR A 28 -18.77 -32.66 -3.70
C THR A 28 -17.32 -32.21 -3.92
N PRO A 29 -16.95 -31.72 -5.11
CA PRO A 29 -15.60 -31.22 -5.32
C PRO A 29 -15.33 -30.14 -4.27
N ALA A 30 -14.29 -30.33 -3.47
CA ALA A 30 -13.85 -29.33 -2.51
C ALA A 30 -13.74 -27.97 -3.24
N PRO A 31 -14.24 -26.87 -2.66
CA PRO A 31 -14.12 -25.58 -3.29
C PRO A 31 -12.62 -25.33 -3.51
N SER A 32 -12.21 -25.34 -4.77
CA SER A 32 -10.88 -24.91 -5.15
C SER A 32 -10.77 -23.46 -4.73
N THR A 33 -10.08 -23.18 -3.63
CA THR A 33 -9.72 -21.84 -3.25
C THR A 33 -8.75 -21.35 -4.32
N THR A 34 -9.30 -20.87 -5.43
CA THR A 34 -8.52 -20.14 -6.43
C THR A 34 -8.07 -18.88 -5.72
N THR A 35 -6.83 -18.88 -5.24
CA THR A 35 -6.18 -17.65 -4.82
C THR A 35 -6.08 -16.79 -6.07
N ILE A 36 -7.06 -15.90 -6.23
CA ILE A 36 -7.05 -14.91 -7.32
C ILE A 36 -5.93 -13.95 -6.95
N HIS A 37 -4.74 -14.18 -7.51
CA HIS A 37 -3.73 -13.15 -7.52
C HIS A 37 -4.26 -12.03 -8.41
N PRO A 38 -4.37 -10.80 -7.91
CA PRO A 38 -4.83 -9.70 -8.74
C PRO A 38 -3.87 -9.55 -9.91
N PHE A 39 -4.42 -9.63 -11.12
CA PHE A 39 -3.63 -9.38 -12.33
C PHE A 39 -3.45 -7.86 -12.50
N PRO A 40 -2.26 -7.39 -12.88
CA PRO A 40 -2.08 -5.99 -13.19
C PRO A 40 -2.98 -5.60 -14.38
N THR A 41 -3.66 -4.47 -14.24
CA THR A 41 -4.53 -3.94 -15.31
C THR A 41 -3.73 -3.15 -16.32
N SER A 42 -2.67 -2.50 -15.87
CA SER A 42 -1.76 -1.75 -16.74
C SER A 42 -0.36 -1.69 -16.14
N GLU A 43 0.60 -1.54 -17.03
CA GLU A 43 2.00 -1.28 -16.70
C GLU A 43 2.52 -0.15 -17.58
N ALA A 44 3.27 0.77 -16.99
CA ALA A 44 3.94 1.85 -17.70
C ALA A 44 5.38 2.00 -17.21
N THR A 45 6.24 2.51 -18.07
CA THR A 45 7.63 2.85 -17.75
C THR A 45 7.83 4.35 -17.91
N ASN A 46 8.73 4.92 -17.09
CA ASN A 46 9.02 6.36 -17.08
C ASN A 46 7.74 7.21 -16.93
N ALA A 47 6.87 6.78 -16.02
CA ALA A 47 5.58 7.43 -15.78
C ALA A 47 5.75 8.72 -14.96
N THR A 48 4.90 9.71 -15.26
CA THR A 48 4.79 10.95 -14.46
C THR A 48 3.34 11.19 -14.11
N THR A 49 3.06 11.36 -12.82
CA THR A 49 1.76 11.73 -12.27
C THR A 49 1.89 13.09 -11.59
N VAL A 50 0.91 13.97 -11.77
CA VAL A 50 0.89 15.29 -11.12
C VAL A 50 -0.42 15.48 -10.35
N PHE A 51 -0.30 16.01 -9.14
CA PHE A 51 -1.43 16.48 -8.35
C PHE A 51 -1.50 18.02 -8.42
N LEU A 52 -2.71 18.52 -8.60
CA LEU A 52 -2.95 19.96 -8.67
C LEU A 52 -3.96 20.38 -7.59
N THR A 53 -3.75 21.55 -7.06
CA THR A 53 -4.72 22.25 -6.20
C THR A 53 -4.90 23.64 -6.79
N GLU A 54 -6.15 24.01 -7.12
CA GLU A 54 -6.46 25.32 -7.75
C GLU A 54 -5.61 25.63 -8.99
N SER A 55 -5.36 24.61 -9.84
CA SER A 55 -4.53 24.68 -11.04
C SER A 55 -3.02 24.85 -10.80
N ILE A 56 -2.56 24.81 -9.57
CA ILE A 56 -1.14 24.83 -9.21
C ILE A 56 -0.68 23.41 -8.93
N ILE A 57 0.44 22.99 -9.52
CA ILE A 57 1.04 21.69 -9.21
C ILE A 57 1.54 21.75 -7.77
N THR A 58 1.04 20.82 -6.95
CA THR A 58 1.47 20.67 -5.54
C THR A 58 2.39 19.47 -5.35
N THR A 59 2.27 18.47 -6.23
CA THR A 59 3.09 17.25 -6.16
C THR A 59 3.31 16.69 -7.56
N ARG A 60 4.54 16.32 -7.89
CA ARG A 60 4.90 15.60 -9.10
C ARG A 60 5.57 14.29 -8.72
N ILE A 61 5.01 13.18 -9.17
CA ILE A 61 5.54 11.83 -8.94
C ILE A 61 6.11 11.31 -10.25
N GLN A 62 7.36 10.90 -10.24
CA GLN A 62 8.04 10.22 -11.33
C GLN A 62 8.43 8.81 -10.88
N SER A 63 8.27 7.83 -11.76
CA SER A 63 8.65 6.45 -11.49
C SER A 63 9.27 5.81 -12.72
N GLY A 64 10.29 4.99 -12.52
CA GLY A 64 10.88 4.20 -13.60
C GLY A 64 9.91 3.15 -14.15
N ARG A 65 9.09 2.56 -13.28
CA ARG A 65 8.05 1.57 -13.61
C ARG A 65 6.86 1.75 -12.68
N ILE A 66 5.65 1.64 -13.22
CA ILE A 66 4.41 1.63 -12.43
C ILE A 66 3.51 0.48 -12.90
N ILE A 67 2.92 -0.24 -11.95
CA ILE A 67 2.01 -1.36 -12.17
C ILE A 67 0.71 -1.05 -11.45
N SER A 68 -0.39 -0.93 -12.18
CA SER A 68 -1.70 -0.59 -11.63
C SER A 68 -2.60 -1.81 -11.50
N TYR A 69 -3.42 -1.81 -10.44
CA TYR A 69 -4.39 -2.84 -10.11
C TYR A 69 -5.75 -2.16 -9.92
N SER A 70 -6.64 -2.25 -10.92
CA SER A 70 -7.92 -1.55 -10.92
C SER A 70 -8.88 -2.01 -9.84
N ASP A 71 -8.84 -3.27 -9.47
CA ASP A 71 -9.67 -3.88 -8.44
C ASP A 71 -9.34 -3.37 -7.03
N GLN A 72 -8.11 -2.88 -6.82
CA GLN A 72 -7.61 -2.41 -5.54
C GLN A 72 -7.45 -0.89 -5.45
N ASP A 73 -7.75 -0.13 -6.52
CA ASP A 73 -7.48 1.31 -6.62
C ASP A 73 -6.04 1.65 -6.17
N SER A 74 -5.10 0.84 -6.61
CA SER A 74 -3.70 0.94 -6.18
C SER A 74 -2.73 0.75 -7.34
N ALA A 75 -1.59 1.39 -7.24
CA ALA A 75 -0.47 1.21 -8.15
C ALA A 75 0.82 1.04 -7.36
N TRP A 76 1.65 0.07 -7.79
CA TRP A 76 3.02 -0.04 -7.32
C TRP A 76 3.96 0.70 -8.25
N ALA A 77 4.72 1.64 -7.71
CA ALA A 77 5.75 2.38 -8.41
C ALA A 77 7.15 1.92 -7.95
N TYR A 78 8.11 1.89 -8.86
CA TYR A 78 9.50 1.52 -8.62
C TYR A 78 10.43 2.61 -9.11
N GLY A 79 11.49 2.90 -8.35
CA GLY A 79 12.39 4.01 -8.63
C GLY A 79 11.65 5.34 -8.51
N LEU A 80 11.11 5.59 -7.31
CA LEU A 80 10.25 6.73 -7.03
C LEU A 80 11.05 8.02 -6.84
N HIS A 81 10.58 9.09 -7.47
CA HIS A 81 11.02 10.46 -7.27
C HIS A 81 9.80 11.36 -7.18
N VAL A 82 9.63 12.07 -6.08
CA VAL A 82 8.49 12.96 -5.83
C VAL A 82 9.01 14.36 -5.53
N ASP A 83 8.57 15.33 -6.32
CA ASP A 83 8.82 16.75 -6.07
C ASP A 83 7.58 17.36 -5.40
N PHE A 84 7.78 18.06 -4.29
CA PHE A 84 6.76 18.80 -3.58
C PHE A 84 6.90 20.30 -3.87
N TYR A 85 5.75 20.96 -3.98
CA TYR A 85 5.67 22.39 -4.27
C TYR A 85 4.77 23.06 -3.24
N ASP A 86 5.04 24.33 -2.94
CA ASP A 86 4.20 25.14 -2.09
C ASP A 86 2.94 25.66 -2.84
N ARG A 87 2.12 26.44 -2.16
CA ARG A 87 0.90 27.01 -2.75
C ARG A 87 1.15 28.04 -3.85
N LEU A 88 2.38 28.49 -4.04
CA LEU A 88 2.81 29.39 -5.09
C LEU A 88 3.45 28.66 -6.26
N GLY A 89 3.55 27.31 -6.19
CA GLY A 89 4.19 26.48 -7.19
C GLY A 89 5.72 26.48 -7.12
N LYS A 90 6.31 26.97 -6.01
CA LYS A 90 7.74 26.90 -5.79
C LYS A 90 8.10 25.53 -5.24
N HIS A 91 9.14 24.90 -5.79
CA HIS A 91 9.70 23.66 -5.28
C HIS A 91 10.18 23.84 -3.82
N THR A 92 9.93 22.84 -2.98
CA THR A 92 10.26 22.89 -1.55
C THR A 92 11.09 21.69 -1.09
N SER A 93 10.80 20.51 -1.63
CA SER A 93 11.52 19.29 -1.26
C SER A 93 11.34 18.18 -2.29
N THR A 94 12.25 17.22 -2.25
CA THR A 94 12.22 15.99 -3.06
C THR A 94 12.21 14.77 -2.15
N LEU A 95 11.34 13.79 -2.46
CA LEU A 95 11.34 12.47 -1.83
C LEU A 95 11.79 11.43 -2.85
N LYS A 96 12.67 10.53 -2.43
CA LYS A 96 13.09 9.34 -3.20
C LYS A 96 12.81 8.08 -2.40
N ALA A 97 12.46 6.99 -3.09
CA ALA A 97 12.27 5.67 -2.49
C ALA A 97 12.53 4.57 -3.55
N ASP A 98 12.87 3.37 -3.09
CA ASP A 98 13.05 2.22 -4.01
C ASP A 98 11.72 1.81 -4.64
N SER A 99 10.65 1.83 -3.86
CA SER A 99 9.28 1.53 -4.32
C SER A 99 8.24 2.32 -3.54
N ALA A 100 7.04 2.39 -4.09
CA ALA A 100 5.90 3.00 -3.41
C ALA A 100 4.58 2.32 -3.80
N LEU A 101 3.64 2.34 -2.86
CA LEU A 101 2.24 2.05 -3.08
C LEU A 101 1.47 3.36 -3.18
N ILE A 102 0.83 3.59 -4.32
CA ILE A 102 0.04 4.79 -4.61
C ILE A 102 -1.44 4.41 -4.59
N ARG A 103 -2.26 5.14 -3.83
CA ARG A 103 -3.72 5.05 -3.82
C ARG A 103 -4.28 6.37 -4.33
N GLU A 104 -4.56 6.44 -5.62
CA GLU A 104 -4.87 7.70 -6.30
C GLU A 104 -6.13 8.38 -5.76
N ARG A 105 -7.24 7.64 -5.59
CA ARG A 105 -8.49 8.20 -5.05
C ARG A 105 -8.36 8.70 -3.62
N ALA A 106 -7.59 7.97 -2.80
CA ALA A 106 -7.31 8.37 -1.43
C ALA A 106 -6.26 9.47 -1.33
N ARG A 107 -5.52 9.74 -2.41
CA ARG A 107 -4.38 10.67 -2.47
C ARG A 107 -3.33 10.33 -1.41
N LEU A 108 -3.07 9.03 -1.26
CA LEU A 108 -2.08 8.48 -0.33
C LEU A 108 -0.94 7.83 -1.09
N LEU A 109 0.29 8.01 -0.61
CA LEU A 109 1.49 7.37 -1.10
C LEU A 109 2.26 6.79 0.07
N GLU A 110 2.65 5.53 -0.03
CA GLU A 110 3.54 4.88 0.94
C GLU A 110 4.84 4.49 0.25
N GLY A 111 5.95 5.11 0.65
CA GLY A 111 7.29 4.84 0.14
C GLY A 111 8.02 3.80 0.99
N PHE A 112 8.75 2.90 0.33
CA PHE A 112 9.48 1.80 0.96
C PHE A 112 10.91 1.70 0.41
N GLY A 113 11.83 1.31 1.28
CA GLY A 113 13.24 1.11 0.95
C GLY A 113 13.97 2.42 0.67
N ASN A 114 15.08 2.65 1.32
CA ASN A 114 15.97 3.82 1.14
C ASN A 114 15.21 5.14 0.97
N VAL A 115 14.14 5.33 1.78
CA VAL A 115 13.31 6.53 1.69
C VAL A 115 14.11 7.73 2.19
N ARG A 116 14.25 8.74 1.34
CA ARG A 116 14.98 9.96 1.65
C ARG A 116 14.19 11.18 1.20
N ILE A 117 14.01 12.15 2.10
CA ILE A 117 13.53 13.49 1.76
C ILE A 117 14.71 14.44 1.87
N GLU A 118 14.79 15.36 0.91
CA GLU A 118 15.75 16.46 0.90
C GLU A 118 15.00 17.75 0.58
N THR A 119 15.14 18.75 1.47
CA THR A 119 14.51 20.06 1.30
C THR A 119 15.49 21.04 0.65
N ASP A 120 14.94 22.09 0.02
CA ASP A 120 15.74 23.13 -0.64
C ASP A 120 16.67 23.87 0.34
N ASP A 121 16.32 23.91 1.64
CA ASP A 121 17.15 24.47 2.71
C ASP A 121 18.10 23.43 3.35
N ARG A 122 18.36 22.32 2.65
CA ARG A 122 19.34 21.26 3.00
C ARG A 122 19.04 20.47 4.26
N ARG A 123 17.79 20.37 4.67
CA ARG A 123 17.39 19.34 5.65
C ARG A 123 17.22 18.02 4.93
N THR A 124 17.62 16.94 5.58
CA THR A 124 17.38 15.59 5.06
C THR A 124 16.66 14.75 6.10
N LEU A 125 15.83 13.84 5.62
CA LEU A 125 15.20 12.80 6.42
C LEU A 125 15.42 11.47 5.73
N GLU A 126 15.84 10.48 6.47
CA GLU A 126 16.04 9.12 6.00
C GLU A 126 15.22 8.14 6.85
N SER A 127 14.60 7.17 6.19
CA SER A 127 13.80 6.11 6.82
C SER A 127 13.70 4.89 5.90
N SER A 128 13.27 3.76 6.45
CA SER A 128 12.90 2.59 5.63
C SER A 128 11.49 2.65 5.07
N HIS A 129 10.63 3.51 5.63
CA HIS A 129 9.23 3.66 5.23
C HIS A 129 8.73 5.06 5.57
N LEU A 130 7.91 5.64 4.69
CA LEU A 130 7.15 6.87 4.92
C LEU A 130 5.77 6.78 4.25
N ALA A 131 4.76 7.32 4.90
CA ALA A 131 3.44 7.55 4.33
C ALA A 131 3.23 9.05 4.10
N TRP A 132 2.74 9.42 2.91
CA TRP A 132 2.39 10.77 2.51
C TRP A 132 0.88 10.87 2.27
N ASP A 133 0.21 11.75 3.00
CA ASP A 133 -1.18 12.18 2.77
C ASP A 133 -1.16 13.55 2.08
N ASP A 134 -1.53 13.57 0.80
CA ASP A 134 -1.53 14.80 0.00
C ASP A 134 -2.67 15.76 0.41
N VAL A 135 -3.79 15.25 0.91
CA VAL A 135 -4.91 16.07 1.39
C VAL A 135 -4.55 16.77 2.69
N GLY A 136 -4.01 16.00 3.64
CA GLY A 136 -3.55 16.52 4.93
C GLY A 136 -2.21 17.24 4.85
N ARG A 137 -1.48 17.13 3.74
CA ARG A 137 -0.09 17.57 3.58
C ARG A 137 0.78 17.10 4.74
N LEU A 138 0.66 15.81 5.04
CA LEU A 138 1.29 15.20 6.22
C LEU A 138 2.12 14.00 5.83
N ILE A 139 3.39 14.02 6.23
CA ILE A 139 4.28 12.86 6.15
C ILE A 139 4.33 12.19 7.51
N THR A 140 4.17 10.87 7.56
CA THR A 140 4.19 10.08 8.78
C THR A 140 4.97 8.79 8.62
N THR A 141 5.56 8.31 9.73
CA THR A 141 6.05 6.94 9.83
C THR A 141 6.19 6.51 11.29
N ASP A 142 6.02 5.21 11.53
CA ASP A 142 6.40 4.59 12.80
C ASP A 142 7.80 3.95 12.77
N SER A 143 8.44 3.92 11.59
CA SER A 143 9.83 3.46 11.44
C SER A 143 10.82 4.44 12.08
N LEU A 144 12.05 3.97 12.28
CA LEU A 144 13.15 4.86 12.69
C LEU A 144 13.39 5.91 11.59
N VAL A 145 13.48 7.16 12.00
CA VAL A 145 13.94 8.26 11.15
C VAL A 145 15.27 8.80 11.62
N THR A 146 16.08 9.24 10.68
CA THR A 146 17.25 10.08 10.93
C THR A 146 17.03 11.39 10.19
N ILE A 147 17.05 12.50 10.92
CA ILE A 147 16.90 13.86 10.38
C ILE A 147 18.24 14.57 10.56
N THR A 148 18.75 15.15 9.48
CA THR A 148 19.99 15.91 9.50
C THR A 148 19.74 17.34 9.01
N ARG A 149 20.30 18.30 9.70
CA ARG A 149 20.34 19.71 9.31
C ARG A 149 21.73 20.24 9.64
N GLU A 150 22.48 20.60 8.61
CA GLU A 150 23.88 21.02 8.77
C GLU A 150 24.73 19.96 9.53
N GLN A 151 25.11 20.23 10.79
CA GLN A 151 25.84 19.31 11.66
C GLN A 151 24.92 18.64 12.70
N ASP A 152 23.67 19.05 12.78
CA ASP A 152 22.70 18.51 13.72
C ASP A 152 22.10 17.21 13.18
N VAL A 153 22.04 16.21 14.05
CA VAL A 153 21.42 14.92 13.74
C VAL A 153 20.43 14.57 14.83
N MET A 154 19.19 14.28 14.42
CA MET A 154 18.14 13.82 15.30
C MET A 154 17.62 12.46 14.83
N ARG A 155 17.35 11.54 15.75
CA ARG A 155 16.79 10.22 15.48
C ARG A 155 15.62 9.93 16.39
N GLY A 156 14.65 9.16 15.90
CA GLY A 156 13.51 8.72 16.72
C GLY A 156 12.46 7.99 15.91
N TYR A 157 11.38 7.61 16.58
CA TYR A 157 10.26 6.88 16.02
C TYR A 157 8.96 7.69 16.16
N GLY A 158 7.94 7.32 15.39
CA GLY A 158 6.64 8.00 15.42
C GLY A 158 6.73 9.41 14.87
N PHE A 159 7.37 9.54 13.73
CA PHE A 159 7.59 10.81 13.04
C PHE A 159 6.30 11.33 12.39
N SER A 160 6.12 12.64 12.42
CA SER A 160 5.19 13.37 11.57
C SER A 160 5.72 14.77 11.24
N SER A 161 5.50 15.23 10.00
CA SER A 161 5.88 16.57 9.53
C SER A 161 5.14 16.95 8.26
N ASP A 162 5.20 18.25 7.90
CA ASP A 162 4.96 18.73 6.54
C ASP A 162 6.09 18.30 5.59
N PRO A 163 5.90 18.37 4.24
CA PRO A 163 6.93 18.00 3.26
C PRO A 163 8.17 18.89 3.33
N GLU A 164 8.02 20.10 3.78
CA GLU A 164 9.07 21.10 3.96
C GLU A 164 9.93 20.82 5.20
N LEU A 165 9.59 19.79 6.01
CA LEU A 165 10.24 19.45 7.28
C LEU A 165 10.34 20.65 8.25
N THR A 166 9.32 21.54 8.26
CA THR A 166 9.31 22.73 9.12
C THR A 166 8.70 22.45 10.49
N ARG A 167 7.75 21.53 10.57
CA ARG A 167 7.05 21.15 11.79
C ARG A 167 7.25 19.69 12.14
N ILE A 168 8.44 19.35 12.57
CA ILE A 168 8.85 17.99 12.92
C ILE A 168 8.32 17.60 14.30
N ARG A 169 7.73 16.41 14.41
CA ARG A 169 7.34 15.79 15.66
C ARG A 169 7.85 14.35 15.71
N LEU A 170 8.56 14.01 16.78
CA LEU A 170 8.99 12.65 17.10
C LEU A 170 8.36 12.25 18.44
N ARG A 171 7.88 11.01 18.57
CA ARG A 171 7.12 10.58 19.76
C ARG A 171 7.89 9.64 20.67
N ARG A 172 8.83 8.85 20.14
CA ARG A 172 9.49 7.77 20.90
C ARG A 172 10.99 7.72 20.62
N GLN A 173 11.77 7.38 21.66
CA GLN A 173 13.22 7.14 21.58
C GLN A 173 13.98 8.26 20.86
N VAL A 174 13.65 9.49 21.20
CA VAL A 174 14.28 10.65 20.58
C VAL A 174 15.68 10.80 21.12
N SER A 175 16.66 10.85 20.22
CA SER A 175 18.07 11.14 20.51
C SER A 175 18.62 12.08 19.45
N GLY A 176 19.62 12.90 19.81
CA GLY A 176 20.18 13.83 18.84
C GLY A 176 21.46 14.48 19.35
N ARG A 177 22.24 15.01 18.39
CA ARG A 177 23.32 15.95 18.63
C ARG A 177 22.88 17.26 18.01
N ILE A 178 22.88 18.33 18.83
CA ILE A 178 22.67 19.72 18.40
C ILE A 178 24.00 20.41 18.58
N THR A 179 24.53 20.97 17.52
CA THR A 179 25.87 21.60 17.49
C THR A 179 25.74 23.12 17.55
N ASP A 180 24.53 23.66 17.57
CA ASP A 180 24.27 25.10 17.60
C ASP A 180 24.72 25.66 18.98
N THR A 181 25.96 26.09 19.04
CA THR A 181 26.47 26.89 20.13
C THR A 181 26.54 28.34 19.63
N GLU A 182 25.41 29.05 19.67
CA GLU A 182 25.50 30.49 19.82
C GLU A 182 26.15 30.76 21.17
N VAL A 183 27.44 30.97 21.17
CA VAL A 183 28.15 31.61 22.28
C VAL A 183 27.62 33.04 22.30
N ILE A 184 26.65 33.30 23.18
CA ILE A 184 26.34 34.67 23.59
C ILE A 184 27.59 35.11 24.35
N GLU A 185 28.50 35.78 23.67
CA GLU A 185 29.53 36.59 24.34
C GLU A 185 28.80 37.72 25.07
N ASP A 186 28.56 37.47 26.35
CA ASP A 186 28.11 38.48 27.32
C ASP A 186 29.26 39.53 27.40
N SER A 187 29.14 40.59 26.63
CA SER A 187 30.01 41.76 26.74
C SER A 187 29.67 42.51 28.03
N LEU A 188 30.49 42.30 29.02
CA LEU A 188 30.62 43.16 30.23
C LEU A 188 31.15 44.55 29.86
#